data_4b41d2917797fe6effd56814a601541d
#
_entry.id   4b41d2917797fe6effd56814a601541d
#
_cell.length_a   1.000
_cell.length_b   1.000
_cell.length_c   1.000
_cell.angle_alpha   90.00
_cell.angle_beta   90.00
_cell.angle_gamma   90.00
#
_symmetry.space_group_name_H-M   'P 1'
#
loop_
_entity.id
_entity.type
_entity.pdbx_description
1 polymer ?
#
loop_
_entity_poly.entity_id
_entity_poly.type
_entity_poly.pdbx_seq_one_letter_code
_entity_poly.pdbx_strand_id
1 'polypeptide(L)'
;FDMSEYQEQHTTARLLGAPPGYLGHDEGGQLTEAVRRRPYSVVLFDEIEKAHPDIQNILLQILEDGQLTDAMGRKADFRNTIVLLTSNLGARFLAGQSAPLGFAAGSEAVFEKQSAQAIEEAKKWFRPELVGRLDELIVFRPLAEDSLCAIAEKLLGQLEARAARNGYQLTHTPRVGAVLAARARSPYGARELRRQVDRAVE
;
A
#
# COMPACT_ATOMS: atom_id res chain seq x y z
N PHE A 1 0.59 2.73 8.92
CA PHE A 1 1.04 1.57 9.68
C PHE A 1 1.42 0.49 8.69
N ASP A 2 2.69 0.04 8.71
CA ASP A 2 3.17 -1.11 7.93
C ASP A 2 2.82 -2.40 8.69
N MET A 3 1.95 -3.21 8.11
CA MET A 3 1.45 -4.41 8.77
C MET A 3 2.49 -5.53 8.87
N SER A 4 3.60 -5.41 8.17
CA SER A 4 4.74 -6.31 8.37
C SER A 4 5.37 -6.23 9.78
N GLU A 5 5.14 -5.12 10.51
CA GLU A 5 5.56 -4.96 11.91
C GLU A 5 4.56 -5.58 12.92
N TYR A 6 3.39 -6.01 12.46
CA TYR A 6 2.28 -6.48 13.30
C TYR A 6 1.87 -7.92 12.96
N GLN A 7 2.86 -8.77 12.66
CA GLN A 7 2.64 -10.18 12.30
C GLN A 7 2.35 -11.07 13.50
N GLU A 8 2.81 -10.68 14.69
CA GLU A 8 2.67 -11.47 15.91
C GLU A 8 1.63 -10.85 16.85
N GLN A 9 0.96 -11.70 17.66
CA GLN A 9 -0.09 -11.27 18.56
C GLN A 9 0.36 -10.17 19.53
N HIS A 10 1.57 -10.27 20.08
CA HIS A 10 2.07 -9.26 21.00
C HIS A 10 2.34 -7.91 20.33
N THR A 11 2.62 -7.88 19.01
CA THR A 11 2.82 -6.63 18.29
C THR A 11 1.50 -5.91 18.02
N THR A 12 0.37 -6.65 17.88
CA THR A 12 -0.96 -6.02 17.72
C THR A 12 -1.35 -5.22 18.96
N ALA A 13 -0.93 -5.64 20.14
CA ALA A 13 -1.15 -4.88 21.37
C ALA A 13 -0.55 -3.47 21.34
N ARG A 14 0.51 -3.22 20.55
CA ARG A 14 1.08 -1.88 20.38
C ARG A 14 0.10 -0.88 19.74
N LEU A 15 -0.84 -1.36 18.93
CA LEU A 15 -1.86 -0.49 18.31
C LEU A 15 -2.88 0.02 19.34
N LEU A 16 -3.25 -0.84 20.30
CA LEU A 16 -4.25 -0.55 21.33
C LEU A 16 -3.61 -0.10 22.66
N GLY A 17 -2.32 -0.35 22.85
CA GLY A 17 -1.61 -0.18 24.12
C GLY A 17 -1.44 -1.50 24.87
N ALA A 18 -0.42 -1.56 25.74
CA ALA A 18 -0.14 -2.73 26.56
C ALA A 18 -1.18 -2.86 27.70
N PRO A 19 -1.62 -4.09 28.03
CA PRO A 19 -2.49 -4.33 29.17
C PRO A 19 -1.81 -3.91 30.50
N PRO A 20 -2.60 -3.67 31.57
CA PRO A 20 -2.07 -3.39 32.90
C PRO A 20 -1.05 -4.45 33.35
N GLY A 21 0.10 -3.99 33.86
CA GLY A 21 1.19 -4.85 34.32
C GLY A 21 2.25 -5.20 33.28
N TYR A 22 2.10 -4.77 32.05
CA TYR A 22 3.13 -4.90 31.00
C TYR A 22 3.90 -3.59 30.79
N LEU A 23 5.16 -3.70 30.35
CA LEU A 23 5.99 -2.55 30.00
C LEU A 23 5.30 -1.75 28.88
N GLY A 24 5.26 -0.42 29.01
CA GLY A 24 4.63 0.48 28.03
C GLY A 24 3.11 0.69 28.21
N HIS A 25 2.50 0.20 29.32
CA HIS A 25 1.08 0.43 29.62
C HIS A 25 0.72 1.92 29.62
N ASP A 26 1.58 2.78 30.15
CA ASP A 26 1.33 4.23 30.28
C ASP A 26 1.46 4.99 28.95
N GLU A 27 2.03 4.39 27.91
CA GLU A 27 2.26 5.05 26.61
C GLU A 27 1.02 5.14 25.73
N GLY A 28 -0.02 4.33 26.02
CA GLY A 28 -1.22 4.21 25.20
C GLY A 28 -0.98 3.48 23.87
N GLY A 29 -2.04 3.24 23.10
CA GLY A 29 -1.94 2.57 21.80
C GLY A 29 -1.48 3.51 20.71
N GLN A 30 -0.58 3.07 19.84
CA GLN A 30 -0.05 3.88 18.74
C GLN A 30 -1.16 4.38 17.81
N LEU A 31 -2.12 3.51 17.46
CA LEU A 31 -3.24 3.84 16.58
C LEU A 31 -4.24 4.76 17.29
N THR A 32 -4.65 4.41 18.50
CA THR A 32 -5.65 5.17 19.25
C THR A 32 -5.14 6.56 19.64
N GLU A 33 -3.86 6.70 20.02
CA GLU A 33 -3.26 7.99 20.32
C GLU A 33 -3.12 8.87 19.08
N ALA A 34 -2.72 8.28 17.93
CA ALA A 34 -2.58 9.02 16.68
C ALA A 34 -3.92 9.64 16.26
N VAL A 35 -5.01 8.87 16.31
CA VAL A 35 -6.35 9.34 15.90
C VAL A 35 -6.93 10.32 16.94
N ARG A 36 -6.72 10.11 18.24
CA ARG A 36 -7.16 11.10 19.24
C ARG A 36 -6.51 12.46 19.10
N ARG A 37 -5.23 12.48 18.71
CA ARG A 37 -4.49 13.73 18.45
C ARG A 37 -4.93 14.40 17.15
N ARG A 38 -5.32 13.62 16.16
CA ARG A 38 -5.72 14.09 14.82
C ARG A 38 -6.97 13.35 14.33
N PRO A 39 -8.17 13.74 14.81
CA PRO A 39 -9.41 13.07 14.46
C PRO A 39 -9.75 13.11 12.96
N TYR A 40 -9.35 14.18 12.27
CA TYR A 40 -9.50 14.31 10.82
C TYR A 40 -8.20 13.85 10.15
N SER A 41 -8.11 12.56 9.83
CA SER A 41 -6.90 11.99 9.28
C SER A 41 -7.19 10.84 8.33
N VAL A 42 -6.19 10.47 7.55
CA VAL A 42 -6.16 9.23 6.77
C VAL A 42 -5.32 8.22 7.54
N VAL A 43 -5.90 7.06 7.81
CA VAL A 43 -5.22 5.93 8.44
C VAL A 43 -4.98 4.87 7.38
N LEU A 44 -3.72 4.61 7.06
CA LEU A 44 -3.30 3.60 6.10
C LEU A 44 -2.74 2.38 6.84
N PHE A 45 -3.33 1.22 6.56
CA PHE A 45 -2.80 -0.09 6.91
C PHE A 45 -2.17 -0.71 5.66
N ASP A 46 -0.84 -0.67 5.58
CA ASP A 46 -0.09 -1.12 4.41
C ASP A 46 0.24 -2.61 4.52
N GLU A 47 0.06 -3.37 3.43
CA GLU A 47 0.29 -4.82 3.34
C GLU A 47 -0.53 -5.63 4.40
N ILE A 48 -1.85 -5.38 4.44
CA ILE A 48 -2.76 -5.93 5.46
C ILE A 48 -2.71 -7.46 5.56
N GLU A 49 -2.39 -8.15 4.47
CA GLU A 49 -2.27 -9.62 4.45
C GLU A 49 -1.10 -10.15 5.30
N LYS A 50 -0.17 -9.30 5.69
CA LYS A 50 0.95 -9.67 6.58
C LYS A 50 0.60 -9.58 8.05
N ALA A 51 -0.49 -8.90 8.38
CA ALA A 51 -0.91 -8.68 9.75
C ALA A 51 -1.35 -9.98 10.45
N HIS A 52 -1.17 -10.02 11.77
CA HIS A 52 -1.79 -11.06 12.59
C HIS A 52 -3.32 -11.02 12.43
N PRO A 53 -4.01 -12.17 12.44
CA PRO A 53 -5.47 -12.23 12.25
C PRO A 53 -6.28 -11.36 13.23
N ASP A 54 -5.76 -11.07 14.41
CA ASP A 54 -6.42 -10.21 15.42
C ASP A 54 -6.59 -8.76 14.93
N ILE A 55 -5.82 -8.31 13.94
CA ILE A 55 -5.99 -6.99 13.32
C ILE A 55 -7.38 -6.88 12.67
N GLN A 56 -7.93 -7.96 12.14
CA GLN A 56 -9.28 -7.94 11.59
C GLN A 56 -10.35 -7.61 12.64
N ASN A 57 -10.14 -7.98 13.91
CA ASN A 57 -11.03 -7.60 15.01
C ASN A 57 -10.97 -6.08 15.28
N ILE A 58 -9.76 -5.51 15.23
CA ILE A 58 -9.55 -4.06 15.38
C ILE A 58 -10.25 -3.31 14.25
N LEU A 59 -10.06 -3.76 13.02
CA LEU A 59 -10.71 -3.17 11.84
C LEU A 59 -12.24 -3.25 11.92
N LEU A 60 -12.79 -4.39 12.35
CA LEU A 60 -14.22 -4.53 12.55
C LEU A 60 -14.76 -3.49 13.54
N GLN A 61 -14.11 -3.33 14.69
CA GLN A 61 -14.49 -2.32 15.67
C GLN A 61 -14.48 -0.91 15.10
N ILE A 62 -13.44 -0.58 14.34
CA ILE A 62 -13.31 0.73 13.69
C ILE A 62 -14.43 0.96 12.66
N LEU A 63 -14.66 -0.03 11.78
CA LEU A 63 -15.60 0.12 10.66
C LEU A 63 -17.08 -0.05 11.10
N GLU A 64 -17.34 -0.78 12.17
CA GLU A 64 -18.68 -1.02 12.70
C GLU A 64 -19.14 0.07 13.67
N ASP A 65 -18.31 0.32 14.70
CA ASP A 65 -18.66 1.23 15.79
C ASP A 65 -18.18 2.67 15.55
N GLY A 66 -17.28 2.87 14.58
CA GLY A 66 -16.61 4.16 14.37
C GLY A 66 -15.72 4.57 15.54
N GLN A 67 -15.38 3.65 16.43
CA GLN A 67 -14.61 3.88 17.65
C GLN A 67 -13.69 2.71 17.92
N LEU A 68 -12.57 2.99 18.61
CA LEU A 68 -11.64 1.97 19.08
C LEU A 68 -11.28 2.27 20.53
N THR A 69 -11.41 1.27 21.40
CA THR A 69 -11.05 1.40 22.82
C THR A 69 -9.64 0.89 23.06
N ASP A 70 -8.80 1.71 23.67
CA ASP A 70 -7.43 1.32 24.04
C ASP A 70 -7.40 0.46 25.32
N ALA A 71 -6.23 -0.09 25.64
CA ALA A 71 -6.03 -0.92 26.82
C ALA A 71 -6.28 -0.18 28.15
N MET A 72 -6.32 1.14 28.15
CA MET A 72 -6.64 1.98 29.31
C MET A 72 -8.13 2.33 29.39
N GLY A 73 -8.97 1.76 28.53
CA GLY A 73 -10.39 2.02 28.46
C GLY A 73 -10.76 3.36 27.79
N ARG A 74 -9.81 4.06 27.19
CA ARG A 74 -10.05 5.36 26.52
C ARG A 74 -10.47 5.11 25.07
N LYS A 75 -11.49 5.82 24.63
CA LYS A 75 -12.02 5.70 23.25
C LYS A 75 -11.30 6.65 22.30
N ALA A 76 -11.03 6.18 21.11
CA ALA A 76 -10.63 6.97 19.95
C ALA A 76 -11.77 6.96 18.91
N ASP A 77 -12.16 8.13 18.41
CA ASP A 77 -13.28 8.30 17.46
C ASP A 77 -12.72 8.30 16.02
N PHE A 78 -13.17 7.33 15.22
CA PHE A 78 -12.74 7.12 13.82
C PHE A 78 -13.79 7.62 12.81
N ARG A 79 -14.92 8.16 13.23
CA ARG A 79 -16.00 8.61 12.32
C ARG A 79 -15.58 9.72 11.35
N ASN A 80 -14.53 10.45 11.68
CA ASN A 80 -13.95 11.49 10.84
C ASN A 80 -12.62 11.07 10.18
N THR A 81 -12.30 9.77 10.16
CA THR A 81 -11.10 9.24 9.52
C THR A 81 -11.44 8.54 8.21
N ILE A 82 -10.52 8.60 7.25
CA ILE A 82 -10.55 7.74 6.07
C ILE A 82 -9.62 6.56 6.37
N VAL A 83 -10.17 5.35 6.34
CA VAL A 83 -9.40 4.12 6.54
C VAL A 83 -9.06 3.51 5.20
N LEU A 84 -7.77 3.34 4.92
CA LEU A 84 -7.27 2.72 3.70
C LEU A 84 -6.51 1.44 4.05
N LEU A 85 -6.80 0.37 3.31
CA LEU A 85 -6.10 -0.90 3.41
C LEU A 85 -5.41 -1.17 2.07
N THR A 86 -4.11 -1.43 2.06
CA THR A 86 -3.43 -1.91 0.86
C THR A 86 -3.14 -3.40 0.98
N SER A 87 -3.13 -4.09 -0.14
CA SER A 87 -2.84 -5.52 -0.19
C SER A 87 -2.27 -5.94 -1.53
N ASN A 88 -1.44 -6.98 -1.51
CA ASN A 88 -0.95 -7.68 -2.69
C ASN A 88 -1.76 -8.96 -2.99
N LEU A 89 -2.84 -9.21 -2.26
CA LEU A 89 -3.74 -10.35 -2.53
C LEU A 89 -4.29 -10.27 -3.95
N GLY A 90 -4.24 -11.38 -4.66
CA GLY A 90 -4.71 -11.45 -6.04
C GLY A 90 -3.77 -10.84 -7.09
N ALA A 91 -2.64 -10.23 -6.72
CA ALA A 91 -1.68 -9.63 -7.66
C ALA A 91 -1.21 -10.62 -8.76
N ARG A 92 -1.16 -11.92 -8.47
CA ARG A 92 -0.85 -12.99 -9.44
C ARG A 92 -1.78 -13.02 -10.64
N PHE A 93 -3.04 -12.63 -10.48
CA PHE A 93 -4.01 -12.60 -11.58
C PHE A 93 -3.77 -11.44 -12.52
N LEU A 94 -3.16 -10.36 -12.02
CA LEU A 94 -2.82 -9.15 -12.78
C LEU A 94 -1.45 -9.27 -13.46
N ALA A 95 -0.52 -10.06 -12.90
CA ALA A 95 0.85 -10.20 -13.40
C ALA A 95 0.98 -11.18 -14.59
N GLY A 96 -0.03 -12.00 -14.88
CA GLY A 96 0.10 -13.21 -15.69
C GLY A 96 -0.06 -13.07 -17.21
N GLN A 97 -0.36 -11.90 -17.78
CA GLN A 97 -0.48 -11.79 -19.24
C GLN A 97 0.00 -10.43 -19.75
N SER A 98 1.14 -10.43 -20.42
CA SER A 98 1.41 -9.43 -21.45
C SER A 98 0.22 -9.42 -22.41
N ALA A 99 -0.43 -8.28 -22.59
CA ALA A 99 -1.53 -8.15 -23.52
C ALA A 99 -1.10 -8.73 -24.90
N PRO A 100 -1.93 -9.53 -25.57
CA PRO A 100 -1.61 -9.94 -26.95
C PRO A 100 -1.44 -8.66 -27.77
N LEU A 101 -0.31 -8.54 -28.43
CA LEU A 101 -0.05 -7.50 -29.40
C LEU A 101 -1.19 -7.51 -30.43
N GLY A 102 -2.08 -6.51 -30.41
CA GLY A 102 -2.90 -6.28 -31.55
C GLY A 102 -4.34 -5.77 -31.42
N PHE A 103 -5.02 -5.76 -30.27
CA PHE A 103 -6.39 -5.24 -30.21
C PHE A 103 -6.71 -4.51 -28.91
N ALA A 104 -6.87 -3.19 -28.99
CA ALA A 104 -7.21 -2.32 -27.85
C ALA A 104 -8.57 -2.64 -27.18
N ALA A 105 -9.49 -3.24 -27.91
CA ALA A 105 -10.82 -3.63 -27.39
C ALA A 105 -10.80 -4.86 -26.48
N GLY A 106 -9.74 -5.70 -26.52
CA GLY A 106 -9.60 -6.88 -25.66
C GLY A 106 -8.97 -6.60 -24.29
N SER A 107 -8.28 -5.48 -24.12
CA SER A 107 -7.53 -5.19 -22.90
C SER A 107 -8.43 -4.83 -21.72
N GLU A 108 -9.53 -4.13 -21.92
CA GLU A 108 -10.46 -3.74 -20.87
C GLU A 108 -11.20 -4.95 -20.29
N ALA A 109 -11.81 -5.77 -21.14
CA ALA A 109 -12.53 -6.98 -20.71
C ALA A 109 -11.60 -7.98 -20.00
N VAL A 110 -10.33 -8.07 -20.44
CA VAL A 110 -9.32 -8.91 -19.76
C VAL A 110 -9.02 -8.36 -18.38
N PHE A 111 -8.80 -7.04 -18.26
CA PHE A 111 -8.56 -6.39 -16.96
C PHE A 111 -9.75 -6.53 -16.02
N GLU A 112 -10.97 -6.34 -16.49
CA GLU A 112 -12.19 -6.54 -15.68
C GLU A 112 -12.27 -7.95 -15.12
N LYS A 113 -12.02 -8.96 -15.95
CA LYS A 113 -11.99 -10.38 -15.51
C LYS A 113 -10.89 -10.63 -14.47
N GLN A 114 -9.70 -10.11 -14.71
CA GLN A 114 -8.57 -10.25 -13.79
C GLN A 114 -8.83 -9.53 -12.46
N SER A 115 -9.42 -8.34 -12.52
CA SER A 115 -9.82 -7.57 -11.34
C SER A 115 -10.86 -8.30 -10.51
N ALA A 116 -11.87 -8.88 -11.15
CA ALA A 116 -12.86 -9.69 -10.46
C ALA A 116 -12.22 -10.89 -9.74
N GLN A 117 -11.27 -11.59 -10.40
CA GLN A 117 -10.54 -12.69 -9.77
C GLN A 117 -9.67 -12.23 -8.59
N ALA A 118 -9.01 -11.07 -8.71
CA ALA A 118 -8.19 -10.50 -7.65
C ALA A 118 -9.06 -10.11 -6.44
N ILE A 119 -10.21 -9.50 -6.67
CA ILE A 119 -11.18 -9.14 -5.63
C ILE A 119 -11.70 -10.39 -4.92
N GLU A 120 -12.09 -11.42 -5.65
CA GLU A 120 -12.56 -12.67 -5.04
C GLU A 120 -11.47 -13.36 -4.20
N GLU A 121 -10.22 -13.30 -4.62
CA GLU A 121 -9.11 -13.82 -3.83
C GLU A 121 -8.89 -12.99 -2.55
N ALA A 122 -8.96 -11.66 -2.65
CA ALA A 122 -8.87 -10.77 -1.49
C ALA A 122 -10.00 -11.02 -0.48
N LYS A 123 -11.24 -11.17 -0.97
CA LYS A 123 -12.39 -11.48 -0.12
C LYS A 123 -12.26 -12.78 0.66
N LYS A 124 -11.54 -13.78 0.15
CA LYS A 124 -11.31 -15.04 0.87
C LYS A 124 -10.40 -14.87 2.09
N TRP A 125 -9.53 -13.87 2.07
CA TRP A 125 -8.61 -13.60 3.18
C TRP A 125 -9.31 -12.82 4.30
N PHE A 126 -10.18 -11.88 3.94
CA PHE A 126 -10.94 -11.12 4.89
C PHE A 126 -12.13 -11.92 5.44
N ARG A 127 -12.49 -11.66 6.69
CA ARG A 127 -13.76 -12.16 7.23
C ARG A 127 -14.94 -11.55 6.47
N PRO A 128 -16.01 -12.31 6.23
CA PRO A 128 -17.18 -11.82 5.49
C PRO A 128 -17.77 -10.54 6.07
N GLU A 129 -17.78 -10.42 7.41
CA GLU A 129 -18.29 -9.26 8.13
C GLU A 129 -17.49 -8.00 7.78
N LEU A 130 -16.16 -8.13 7.70
CA LEU A 130 -15.27 -7.02 7.35
C LEU A 130 -15.46 -6.59 5.89
N VAL A 131 -15.60 -7.54 4.98
CA VAL A 131 -15.88 -7.26 3.56
C VAL A 131 -17.16 -6.46 3.38
N GLY A 132 -18.21 -6.78 4.17
CA GLY A 132 -19.48 -6.07 4.14
C GLY A 132 -19.42 -4.63 4.69
N ARG A 133 -18.33 -4.24 5.33
CA ARG A 133 -18.12 -2.89 5.89
C ARG A 133 -17.17 -2.03 5.06
N LEU A 134 -16.51 -2.61 4.06
CA LEU A 134 -15.69 -1.86 3.11
C LEU A 134 -16.60 -1.15 2.11
N ASP A 135 -16.43 0.16 1.97
CA ASP A 135 -17.20 0.96 1.01
C ASP A 135 -16.80 0.61 -0.42
N GLU A 136 -15.50 0.38 -0.69
CA GLU A 136 -14.99 0.12 -2.02
C GLU A 136 -13.75 -0.78 -2.02
N LEU A 137 -13.65 -1.63 -3.04
CA LEU A 137 -12.50 -2.45 -3.35
C LEU A 137 -11.93 -2.03 -4.71
N ILE A 138 -10.77 -1.38 -4.68
CA ILE A 138 -10.13 -0.80 -5.86
C ILE A 138 -8.97 -1.68 -6.31
N VAL A 139 -8.99 -2.11 -7.57
CA VAL A 139 -7.88 -2.84 -8.19
C VAL A 139 -7.08 -1.88 -9.06
N PHE A 140 -5.79 -1.74 -8.73
CA PHE A 140 -4.88 -0.93 -9.52
C PHE A 140 -4.42 -1.70 -10.77
N ARG A 141 -4.43 -1.02 -11.91
CA ARG A 141 -3.89 -1.57 -13.17
C ARG A 141 -2.37 -1.69 -13.09
N PRO A 142 -1.79 -2.74 -13.70
CA PRO A 142 -0.36 -2.75 -13.97
C PRO A 142 0.07 -1.50 -14.74
N LEU A 143 1.26 -1.00 -14.45
CA LEU A 143 1.78 0.20 -15.09
C LEU A 143 2.01 -0.06 -16.59
N ALA A 144 1.42 0.76 -17.44
CA ALA A 144 1.66 0.77 -18.87
C ALA A 144 3.08 1.32 -19.17
N GLU A 145 3.58 1.06 -20.37
CA GLU A 145 4.92 1.49 -20.81
C GLU A 145 5.08 3.01 -20.75
N ASP A 146 4.07 3.76 -21.21
CA ASP A 146 4.09 5.23 -21.15
C ASP A 146 4.17 5.75 -19.72
N SER A 147 3.46 5.09 -18.79
CA SER A 147 3.53 5.42 -17.36
C SER A 147 4.92 5.13 -16.79
N LEU A 148 5.54 4.02 -17.16
CA LEU A 148 6.91 3.70 -16.75
C LEU A 148 7.91 4.71 -17.31
N CYS A 149 7.76 5.15 -18.56
CA CYS A 149 8.59 6.21 -19.14
C CYS A 149 8.44 7.52 -18.37
N ALA A 150 7.20 7.94 -18.08
CA ALA A 150 6.97 9.16 -17.30
C ALA A 150 7.56 9.08 -15.87
N ILE A 151 7.49 7.91 -15.24
CA ILE A 151 8.12 7.68 -13.92
C ILE A 151 9.64 7.73 -14.04
N ALA A 152 10.23 7.14 -15.10
CA ALA A 152 11.67 7.19 -15.34
C ALA A 152 12.17 8.63 -15.45
N GLU A 153 11.53 9.44 -16.28
CA GLU A 153 11.86 10.86 -16.47
C GLU A 153 11.77 11.63 -15.15
N LYS A 154 10.72 11.40 -14.35
CA LYS A 154 10.59 12.00 -13.01
C LYS A 154 11.73 11.62 -12.08
N LEU A 155 12.12 10.34 -12.06
CA LEU A 155 13.22 9.84 -11.21
C LEU A 155 14.56 10.41 -11.66
N LEU A 156 14.81 10.49 -12.99
CA LEU A 156 16.02 11.10 -13.55
C LEU A 156 16.11 12.59 -13.19
N GLY A 157 15.02 13.35 -13.34
CA GLY A 157 14.97 14.74 -12.91
C GLY A 157 15.23 14.96 -11.42
N GLN A 158 14.73 14.06 -10.56
CA GLN A 158 15.05 14.09 -9.12
C GLN A 158 16.53 13.83 -8.86
N LEU A 159 17.13 12.94 -9.63
CA LEU A 159 18.54 12.60 -9.55
C LEU A 159 19.44 13.77 -10.02
N GLU A 160 19.08 14.43 -11.13
CA GLU A 160 19.75 15.64 -11.60
C GLU A 160 19.72 16.76 -10.56
N ALA A 161 18.54 17.00 -9.95
CA ALA A 161 18.41 17.99 -8.87
C ALA A 161 19.25 17.63 -7.64
N ARG A 162 19.40 16.34 -7.31
CA ARG A 162 20.27 15.86 -6.22
C ARG A 162 21.75 16.04 -6.55
N ALA A 163 22.14 15.70 -7.77
CA ALA A 163 23.52 15.89 -8.25
C ALA A 163 23.91 17.38 -8.24
N ALA A 164 23.05 18.26 -8.73
CA ALA A 164 23.28 19.70 -8.74
C ALA A 164 23.51 20.29 -7.33
N ARG A 165 22.76 19.81 -6.32
CA ARG A 165 22.97 20.23 -4.92
C ARG A 165 24.35 19.82 -4.37
N ASN A 166 24.93 18.76 -4.91
CA ASN A 166 26.28 18.29 -4.55
C ASN A 166 27.38 18.84 -5.48
N GLY A 167 27.09 19.83 -6.34
CA GLY A 167 28.05 20.45 -7.23
C GLY A 167 28.33 19.70 -8.52
N TYR A 168 27.56 18.64 -8.83
CA TYR A 168 27.70 17.87 -10.07
C TYR A 168 26.64 18.28 -11.08
N GLN A 169 27.03 18.38 -12.34
CA GLN A 169 26.09 18.57 -13.46
C GLN A 169 25.83 17.22 -14.09
N LEU A 170 24.61 16.72 -13.91
CA LEU A 170 24.11 15.51 -14.55
C LEU A 170 23.06 15.91 -15.59
N THR A 171 23.19 15.36 -16.80
CA THR A 171 22.21 15.52 -17.88
C THR A 171 21.94 14.17 -18.53
N HIS A 172 20.73 13.96 -18.99
CA HIS A 172 20.36 12.75 -19.72
C HIS A 172 19.61 13.10 -21.02
N THR A 173 19.61 12.15 -21.97
CA THR A 173 18.81 12.26 -23.18
C THR A 173 17.46 11.57 -22.98
N PRO A 174 16.38 11.96 -23.70
CA PRO A 174 15.08 11.30 -23.59
C PRO A 174 15.08 9.79 -23.84
N ARG A 175 16.08 9.29 -24.56
CA ARG A 175 16.26 7.84 -24.80
C ARG A 175 16.58 7.06 -23.51
N VAL A 176 17.19 7.69 -22.53
CA VAL A 176 17.58 7.01 -21.27
C VAL A 176 16.34 6.58 -20.52
N GLY A 177 15.34 7.45 -20.38
CA GLY A 177 14.08 7.12 -19.72
C GLY A 177 13.37 5.93 -20.39
N ALA A 178 13.29 5.93 -21.73
CA ALA A 178 12.68 4.83 -22.47
C ALA A 178 13.44 3.49 -22.31
N VAL A 179 14.78 3.51 -22.30
CA VAL A 179 15.61 2.31 -22.10
C VAL A 179 15.42 1.75 -20.70
N LEU A 180 15.41 2.61 -19.67
CA LEU A 180 15.19 2.19 -18.29
C LEU A 180 13.79 1.63 -18.09
N ALA A 181 12.76 2.27 -18.65
CA ALA A 181 11.38 1.78 -18.63
C ALA A 181 11.24 0.39 -19.29
N ALA A 182 11.87 0.20 -20.45
CA ALA A 182 11.86 -1.08 -21.15
C ALA A 182 12.55 -2.21 -20.34
N ARG A 183 13.58 -1.90 -19.59
CA ARG A 183 14.26 -2.86 -18.70
C ARG A 183 13.46 -3.16 -17.43
N ALA A 184 12.64 -2.22 -16.96
CA ALA A 184 11.82 -2.34 -15.77
C ALA A 184 10.50 -3.10 -15.99
N ARG A 185 10.31 -3.76 -17.14
CA ARG A 185 9.15 -4.64 -17.45
C ARG A 185 9.19 -5.93 -16.62
N SER A 186 9.27 -5.79 -15.32
CA SER A 186 9.24 -6.90 -14.36
C SER A 186 8.00 -6.79 -13.49
N PRO A 187 7.60 -7.85 -12.77
CA PRO A 187 6.51 -7.80 -11.79
C PRO A 187 6.68 -6.72 -10.72
N TYR A 188 7.91 -6.19 -10.57
CA TYR A 188 8.26 -5.18 -9.58
C TYR A 188 8.07 -3.72 -10.07
N GLY A 189 7.76 -3.52 -11.35
CA GLY A 189 7.35 -2.24 -11.93
C GLY A 189 8.22 -1.05 -11.53
N ALA A 190 7.61 -0.03 -10.94
CA ALA A 190 8.29 1.22 -10.57
C ALA A 190 9.38 1.05 -9.50
N ARG A 191 9.33 0.04 -8.64
CA ARG A 191 10.39 -0.25 -7.66
C ARG A 191 11.67 -0.70 -8.34
N GLU A 192 11.56 -1.56 -9.35
CA GLU A 192 12.71 -1.99 -10.15
C GLU A 192 13.27 -0.83 -10.97
N LEU A 193 12.39 -0.01 -11.56
CA LEU A 193 12.79 1.18 -12.29
C LEU A 193 13.63 2.13 -11.42
N ARG A 194 13.22 2.37 -10.18
CA ARG A 194 14.00 3.20 -9.23
C ARG A 194 15.40 2.62 -8.98
N ARG A 195 15.49 1.31 -8.73
CA ARG A 195 16.79 0.63 -8.56
C ARG A 195 17.69 0.77 -9.77
N GLN A 196 17.12 0.69 -10.98
CA GLN A 196 17.89 0.85 -12.22
C GLN A 196 18.36 2.28 -12.42
N VAL A 197 17.54 3.28 -12.07
CA VAL A 197 17.96 4.69 -12.11
C VAL A 197 19.09 4.94 -11.13
N ASP A 198 18.99 4.45 -9.89
CA ASP A 198 20.05 4.62 -8.89
C ASP A 198 21.34 3.94 -9.34
N ARG A 199 21.30 2.71 -9.85
CA ARG A 199 22.48 1.97 -10.38
C ARG A 199 23.11 2.58 -11.63
N ALA A 200 22.37 3.34 -12.42
CA ALA A 200 22.91 3.96 -13.62
C ALA A 200 23.87 5.12 -13.33
N VAL A 201 23.94 5.58 -12.08
CA VAL A 201 24.70 6.75 -11.63
C VAL A 201 25.74 6.39 -10.56
N GLU A 202 25.64 5.21 -9.94
CA GLU A 202 26.71 4.63 -9.12
C GLU A 202 27.84 4.11 -10.00
#